data_5032edca52e75a706585e982820f073f
#
_entry.id   5032edca52e75a706585e982820f073f
#
_cell.length_a   1.000
_cell.length_b   1.000
_cell.length_c   1.000
_cell.angle_alpha   90.00
_cell.angle_beta   90.00
_cell.angle_gamma   90.00
#
_symmetry.space_group_name_H-M   'P 1'
#
loop_
_entity.id
_entity.type
_entity.pdbx_description
1 polymer ?
#
loop_
_entity_poly.entity_id
_entity_poly.type
_entity_poly.pdbx_seq_one_letter_code
_entity_poly.pdbx_strand_id
1 'polypeptide(L)'
;MNISGEYLRRLQSMEYNNSEARFLYLVATHSGHFTARQFLAFTGQQKGSMLDRFIAHVLDSRHARAIQYGRNTRVFNLFSRQIYGALDKDNLRNRRRLSDELIHTRLLILDFVLAQPDLDYLETESHKLGYFHH
;
A
#
# COMPACT_ATOMS: atom_id res chain seq x y z
N MET A 1 9.04 11.70 -3.95
CA MET A 1 8.39 10.46 -4.40
C MET A 1 7.99 10.62 -5.86
N ASN A 2 8.48 9.75 -6.70
CA ASN A 2 8.39 9.93 -8.14
C ASN A 2 7.62 8.78 -8.82
N ILE A 3 6.35 8.66 -8.43
CA ILE A 3 5.47 7.65 -9.02
C ILE A 3 4.95 8.16 -10.35
N SER A 4 4.90 7.28 -11.33
CA SER A 4 4.37 7.65 -12.64
C SER A 4 2.98 8.26 -12.54
N GLY A 5 2.78 9.40 -13.21
CA GLY A 5 1.48 10.05 -13.24
C GLY A 5 0.38 9.18 -13.83
N GLU A 6 0.75 8.27 -14.74
CA GLU A 6 -0.22 7.37 -15.33
C GLU A 6 -0.80 6.41 -14.28
N TYR A 7 0.04 5.87 -13.41
CA TYR A 7 -0.44 4.99 -12.34
C TYR A 7 -1.36 5.74 -11.39
N LEU A 8 -0.97 6.96 -11.03
CA LEU A 8 -1.80 7.76 -10.14
C LEU A 8 -3.16 8.07 -10.78
N ARG A 9 -3.17 8.41 -12.06
CA ARG A 9 -4.43 8.67 -12.76
C ARG A 9 -5.33 7.43 -12.79
N ARG A 10 -4.74 6.24 -12.98
CA ARG A 10 -5.52 5.02 -12.99
C ARG A 10 -6.21 4.77 -11.64
N LEU A 11 -5.48 4.99 -10.55
CA LEU A 11 -6.05 4.86 -9.22
C LEU A 11 -7.05 5.97 -8.92
N GLN A 12 -6.79 7.18 -9.39
CA GLN A 12 -7.73 8.28 -9.21
C GLN A 12 -9.04 8.02 -9.95
N SER A 13 -8.99 7.31 -11.06
CA SER A 13 -10.21 6.92 -11.76
C SER A 13 -11.04 5.93 -10.95
N MET A 14 -10.47 5.32 -9.92
CA MET A 14 -11.18 4.47 -8.99
C MET A 14 -11.62 5.24 -7.73
N GLU A 15 -11.64 6.57 -7.84
CA GLU A 15 -12.13 7.48 -6.81
C GLU A 15 -11.20 7.62 -5.60
N TYR A 16 -9.90 7.44 -5.81
CA TYR A 16 -8.90 7.75 -4.79
C TYR A 16 -8.29 9.12 -5.08
N ASN A 17 -8.02 9.87 -4.03
CA ASN A 17 -7.32 11.13 -4.21
C ASN A 17 -5.82 10.89 -4.39
N ASN A 18 -5.05 11.95 -4.62
CA ASN A 18 -3.64 11.81 -4.92
C ASN A 18 -2.84 11.13 -3.80
N SER A 19 -3.08 11.52 -2.55
CA SER A 19 -2.38 10.92 -1.41
C SER A 19 -2.75 9.46 -1.24
N GLU A 20 -4.02 9.14 -1.38
CA GLU A 20 -4.50 7.76 -1.29
C GLU A 20 -3.90 6.90 -2.41
N ALA A 21 -3.88 7.43 -3.62
CA ALA A 21 -3.31 6.70 -4.75
C ALA A 21 -1.83 6.40 -4.54
N ARG A 22 -1.07 7.37 -4.03
CA ARG A 22 0.33 7.17 -3.73
C ARG A 22 0.54 6.10 -2.65
N PHE A 23 -0.28 6.17 -1.61
CA PHE A 23 -0.20 5.18 -0.54
C PHE A 23 -0.49 3.78 -1.07
N LEU A 24 -1.55 3.62 -1.85
CA LEU A 24 -1.90 2.32 -2.41
C LEU A 24 -0.81 1.80 -3.34
N TYR A 25 -0.18 2.68 -4.11
CA TYR A 25 0.94 2.28 -4.95
C TYR A 25 2.06 1.67 -4.11
N LEU A 26 2.41 2.34 -3.01
CA LEU A 26 3.50 1.85 -2.14
C LEU A 26 3.13 0.53 -1.46
N VAL A 27 1.89 0.40 -1.04
CA VAL A 27 1.42 -0.86 -0.44
C VAL A 27 1.51 -1.98 -1.46
N ALA A 28 0.99 -1.78 -2.66
CA ALA A 28 1.01 -2.82 -3.69
C ALA A 28 2.43 -3.21 -4.06
N THR A 29 3.34 -2.24 -4.08
CA THR A 29 4.72 -2.48 -4.49
C THR A 29 5.51 -3.21 -3.43
N HIS A 30 5.31 -2.88 -2.16
CA HIS A 30 6.26 -3.29 -1.13
C HIS A 30 5.71 -4.26 -0.09
N SER A 31 4.44 -4.22 0.23
CA SER A 31 3.96 -5.00 1.36
C SER A 31 2.68 -5.80 1.12
N GLY A 32 1.77 -5.28 0.33
CA GLY A 32 0.46 -5.89 0.17
C GLY A 32 -0.44 -5.76 1.39
N HIS A 33 0.10 -5.30 2.51
CA HIS A 33 -0.63 -5.15 3.77
C HIS A 33 -0.32 -3.80 4.37
N PHE A 34 -1.29 -3.21 5.07
CA PHE A 34 -1.10 -1.92 5.72
C PHE A 34 -2.02 -1.77 6.92
N THR A 35 -1.73 -0.77 7.75
CA THR A 35 -2.55 -0.42 8.90
C THR A 35 -3.06 1.01 8.74
N ALA A 36 -4.11 1.35 9.51
CA ALA A 36 -4.62 2.72 9.54
C ALA A 36 -3.54 3.70 10.00
N ARG A 37 -2.73 3.30 10.98
CA ARG A 37 -1.64 4.13 11.48
C ARG A 37 -0.65 4.50 10.37
N GLN A 38 -0.32 3.53 9.52
CA GLN A 38 0.61 3.78 8.41
C GLN A 38 0.02 4.76 7.41
N PHE A 39 -1.27 4.62 7.12
CA PHE A 39 -1.94 5.56 6.22
C PHE A 39 -1.92 6.98 6.79
N LEU A 40 -2.23 7.13 8.08
CA LEU A 40 -2.23 8.45 8.71
C LEU A 40 -0.83 9.05 8.73
N ALA A 41 0.18 8.24 9.03
CA ALA A 41 1.55 8.73 9.04
C ALA A 41 1.98 9.21 7.65
N PHE A 42 1.62 8.46 6.62
CA PHE A 42 2.01 8.81 5.26
C PHE A 42 1.30 10.07 4.78
N THR A 43 0.01 10.19 5.05
CA THR A 43 -0.75 11.32 4.55
C THR A 43 -0.63 12.56 5.43
N GLY A 44 -0.06 12.42 6.62
CA GLY A 44 0.04 13.53 7.58
C GLY A 44 -1.29 13.91 8.19
N GLN A 45 -2.28 13.05 8.10
CA GLN A 45 -3.61 13.33 8.63
C GLN A 45 -3.77 12.72 10.01
N GLN A 46 -4.76 13.22 10.72
CA GLN A 46 -5.14 12.67 12.01
C GLN A 46 -6.39 11.83 11.85
N LYS A 47 -6.71 11.05 12.88
CA LYS A 47 -7.93 10.25 12.86
C LYS A 47 -9.13 11.14 12.58
N GLY A 48 -10.08 10.61 11.84
CA GLY A 48 -11.29 11.35 11.52
C GLY A 48 -11.94 10.86 10.25
N SER A 49 -12.77 11.70 9.67
CA SER A 49 -13.60 11.33 8.53
C SER A 49 -12.80 10.94 7.28
N MET A 50 -11.61 11.51 7.11
CA MET A 50 -10.79 11.19 5.95
C MET A 50 -10.29 9.75 6.01
N LEU A 51 -9.82 9.31 7.19
CA LEU A 51 -9.41 7.92 7.38
C LEU A 51 -10.60 6.99 7.20
N ASP A 52 -11.71 7.29 7.87
CA ASP A 52 -12.88 6.43 7.81
C ASP A 52 -13.38 6.28 6.39
N ARG A 53 -13.35 7.35 5.61
CA ARG A 53 -13.79 7.32 4.23
C ARG A 53 -12.85 6.47 3.37
N PHE A 54 -11.54 6.61 3.56
CA PHE A 54 -10.58 5.79 2.82
C PHE A 54 -10.76 4.31 3.14
N ILE A 55 -10.86 3.96 4.42
CA ILE A 55 -11.01 2.56 4.82
C ILE A 55 -12.33 1.99 4.27
N ALA A 56 -13.41 2.76 4.39
CA ALA A 56 -14.70 2.30 3.86
C ALA A 56 -14.62 2.09 2.35
N HIS A 57 -13.94 2.98 1.64
CA HIS A 57 -13.83 2.89 0.20
C HIS A 57 -13.05 1.64 -0.24
N VAL A 58 -11.88 1.39 0.38
CA VAL A 58 -11.09 0.21 -0.04
C VAL A 58 -11.81 -1.09 0.29
N LEU A 59 -12.57 -1.12 1.39
CA LEU A 59 -13.30 -2.32 1.78
C LEU A 59 -14.55 -2.52 0.95
N ASP A 60 -15.35 -1.47 0.77
CA ASP A 60 -16.61 -1.56 0.03
C ASP A 60 -16.37 -1.84 -1.45
N SER A 61 -15.29 -1.32 -2.01
CA SER A 61 -14.91 -1.58 -3.39
C SER A 61 -14.25 -2.95 -3.57
N ARG A 62 -14.01 -3.65 -2.48
CA ARG A 62 -13.32 -4.94 -2.46
C ARG A 62 -11.92 -4.85 -3.05
N HIS A 63 -11.28 -3.71 -2.81
CA HIS A 63 -9.88 -3.56 -3.16
C HIS A 63 -8.99 -4.15 -2.07
N ALA A 64 -9.45 -4.10 -0.83
CA ALA A 64 -8.74 -4.67 0.30
C ALA A 64 -9.71 -5.42 1.20
N ARG A 65 -9.17 -6.26 2.07
CA ARG A 65 -9.93 -6.96 3.09
C ARG A 65 -9.31 -6.69 4.45
N ALA A 66 -10.15 -6.68 5.48
CA ALA A 66 -9.70 -6.49 6.85
C ALA A 66 -9.35 -7.82 7.46
N ILE A 67 -8.23 -7.86 8.18
CA ILE A 67 -7.74 -9.04 8.86
C ILE A 67 -7.51 -8.68 10.32
N GLN A 68 -8.02 -9.49 11.24
CA GLN A 68 -7.72 -9.30 12.65
C GLN A 68 -6.27 -9.76 12.89
N TYR A 69 -5.45 -8.86 13.39
CA TYR A 69 -4.03 -9.11 13.62
C TYR A 69 -3.72 -8.85 15.09
N GLY A 70 -3.32 -9.90 15.81
CA GLY A 70 -3.15 -9.78 17.24
C GLY A 70 -4.49 -9.56 17.93
N ARG A 71 -4.48 -8.83 19.04
CA ARG A 71 -5.68 -8.64 19.85
C ARG A 71 -6.57 -7.51 19.38
N ASN A 72 -5.98 -6.36 19.10
CA ASN A 72 -6.75 -5.13 18.87
C ASN A 72 -6.38 -4.42 17.59
N THR A 73 -5.60 -5.04 16.72
CA THR A 73 -5.11 -4.38 15.53
C THR A 73 -5.77 -4.97 14.29
N ARG A 74 -6.27 -4.10 13.44
CA ARG A 74 -6.75 -4.50 12.12
C ARG A 74 -5.65 -4.22 11.12
N VAL A 75 -5.39 -5.21 10.28
CA VAL A 75 -4.49 -5.07 9.15
C VAL A 75 -5.33 -5.20 7.89
N PHE A 76 -4.99 -4.45 6.87
CA PHE A 76 -5.71 -4.50 5.61
C PHE A 76 -4.81 -5.13 4.57
N ASN A 77 -5.34 -6.13 3.87
CA ASN A 77 -4.63 -6.78 2.78
C ASN A 77 -5.18 -6.26 1.46
N LEU A 78 -4.34 -5.56 0.72
CA LEU A 78 -4.68 -5.07 -0.60
C LEU A 78 -4.57 -6.24 -1.56
N PHE A 79 -5.70 -6.74 -2.05
CA PHE A 79 -5.70 -7.99 -2.79
C PHE A 79 -6.29 -7.87 -4.19
N SER A 80 -6.91 -6.77 -4.53
CA SER A 80 -7.68 -6.64 -5.75
C SER A 80 -6.82 -6.72 -7.01
N ARG A 81 -7.16 -7.65 -7.88
CA ARG A 81 -6.51 -7.74 -9.17
C ARG A 81 -6.66 -6.44 -9.98
N GLN A 82 -7.78 -5.73 -9.78
CA GLN A 82 -8.01 -4.47 -10.44
C GLN A 82 -6.96 -3.43 -10.05
N ILE A 83 -6.61 -3.37 -8.76
CA ILE A 83 -5.59 -2.44 -8.29
C ILE A 83 -4.21 -2.81 -8.85
N TYR A 84 -3.82 -4.07 -8.69
CA TYR A 84 -2.49 -4.50 -9.15
C TYR A 84 -2.37 -4.41 -10.67
N GLY A 85 -3.45 -4.71 -11.38
CA GLY A 85 -3.45 -4.57 -12.84
C GLY A 85 -3.31 -3.13 -13.28
N ALA A 86 -3.96 -2.19 -12.58
CA ALA A 86 -3.84 -0.77 -12.89
C ALA A 86 -2.42 -0.25 -12.69
N LEU A 87 -1.66 -0.91 -11.82
CA LEU A 87 -0.28 -0.52 -11.53
C LEU A 87 0.74 -1.34 -12.31
N ASP A 88 0.28 -2.16 -13.24
CA ASP A 88 1.13 -3.07 -14.01
C ASP A 88 1.96 -3.99 -13.11
N LYS A 89 1.37 -4.41 -11.99
CA LYS A 89 2.02 -5.28 -11.01
C LYS A 89 1.19 -6.53 -10.81
N ASP A 90 1.45 -7.55 -11.59
CA ASP A 90 0.76 -8.82 -11.42
C ASP A 90 1.53 -9.64 -10.37
N ASN A 91 1.52 -9.16 -9.13
CA ASN A 91 2.29 -9.76 -8.06
C ASN A 91 1.40 -10.50 -7.08
N LEU A 92 1.27 -11.79 -7.26
CA LEU A 92 0.46 -12.62 -6.39
C LEU A 92 0.97 -12.65 -4.95
N ARG A 93 2.28 -12.51 -4.75
CA ARG A 93 2.84 -12.51 -3.40
C ARG A 93 2.25 -11.41 -2.54
N ASN A 94 2.20 -10.20 -3.07
CA ASN A 94 1.69 -9.07 -2.29
C ASN A 94 0.17 -9.09 -2.18
N ARG A 95 -0.51 -9.71 -3.15
CA ARG A 95 -1.97 -9.80 -3.11
C ARG A 95 -2.46 -10.83 -2.09
N ARG A 96 -1.66 -11.82 -1.77
CA ARG A 96 -2.09 -12.92 -0.91
C ARG A 96 -2.16 -12.50 0.55
N ARG A 97 -3.14 -13.04 1.23
CA ARG A 97 -3.17 -12.94 2.69
C ARG A 97 -2.06 -13.84 3.24
N LEU A 98 -1.25 -13.28 4.14
CA LEU A 98 -0.11 -13.98 4.68
C LEU A 98 -0.37 -14.41 6.12
N SER A 99 0.50 -15.28 6.65
CA SER A 99 0.49 -15.63 8.06
C SER A 99 0.87 -14.40 8.90
N ASP A 100 0.54 -14.44 10.19
CA ASP A 100 0.82 -13.31 11.07
C ASP A 100 2.30 -12.95 11.09
N GLU A 101 3.19 -13.93 11.04
CA GLU A 101 4.62 -13.67 11.04
C GLU A 101 5.05 -12.93 9.79
N LEU A 102 4.54 -13.35 8.64
CA LEU A 102 4.87 -12.68 7.39
C LEU A 102 4.22 -11.31 7.30
N ILE A 103 3.02 -11.17 7.84
CA ILE A 103 2.37 -9.85 7.91
C ILE A 103 3.25 -8.89 8.70
N HIS A 104 3.76 -9.32 9.85
CA HIS A 104 4.63 -8.48 10.67
C HIS A 104 5.82 -7.98 9.86
N THR A 105 6.48 -8.88 9.14
CA THR A 105 7.62 -8.51 8.29
C THR A 105 7.21 -7.50 7.23
N ARG A 106 6.07 -7.73 6.58
CA ARG A 106 5.60 -6.82 5.52
C ARG A 106 5.27 -5.44 6.06
N LEU A 107 4.68 -5.38 7.25
CA LEU A 107 4.37 -4.08 7.86
C LEU A 107 5.65 -3.32 8.20
N LEU A 108 6.69 -4.03 8.66
CA LEU A 108 7.98 -3.38 8.93
C LEU A 108 8.61 -2.87 7.65
N ILE A 109 8.51 -3.62 6.56
CA ILE A 109 9.01 -3.18 5.26
C ILE A 109 8.29 -1.90 4.84
N LEU A 110 6.98 -1.86 5.00
CA LEU A 110 6.22 -0.68 4.64
C LEU A 110 6.61 0.52 5.51
N ASP A 111 6.77 0.32 6.83
CA ASP A 111 7.25 1.39 7.69
C ASP A 111 8.57 1.97 7.20
N PHE A 112 9.49 1.10 6.82
CA PHE A 112 10.79 1.54 6.30
C PHE A 112 10.62 2.36 5.02
N VAL A 113 9.81 1.86 4.10
CA VAL A 113 9.57 2.54 2.82
C VAL A 113 8.94 3.92 3.05
N LEU A 114 7.94 3.99 3.92
CA LEU A 114 7.23 5.25 4.17
C LEU A 114 8.11 6.29 4.83
N ALA A 115 9.18 5.86 5.50
CA ALA A 115 10.11 6.77 6.16
C ALA A 115 11.17 7.34 5.22
N GLN A 116 11.25 6.86 3.98
CA GLN A 116 12.27 7.32 3.03
C GLN A 116 11.77 8.52 2.24
N PRO A 117 12.58 9.59 2.15
CA PRO A 117 12.18 10.77 1.38
C PRO A 117 12.20 10.52 -0.14
N ASP A 118 13.07 9.63 -0.61
CA ASP A 118 13.23 9.33 -2.04
C ASP A 118 12.87 7.88 -2.30
N LEU A 119 11.58 7.60 -2.45
CA LEU A 119 11.08 6.24 -2.57
C LEU A 119 11.11 5.67 -3.97
N ASP A 120 11.24 6.51 -4.96
CA ASP A 120 11.12 6.08 -6.35
C ASP A 120 12.15 5.02 -6.74
N TYR A 121 13.34 5.07 -6.18
CA TYR A 121 14.36 4.09 -6.51
C TYR A 121 14.12 2.73 -5.84
N LEU A 122 13.14 2.62 -4.96
CA LEU A 122 12.79 1.36 -4.31
C LEU A 122 11.55 0.72 -4.93
N GLU A 123 11.12 1.25 -6.04
CA GLU A 123 9.85 0.90 -6.65
C GLU A 123 9.76 -0.54 -7.10
N THR A 124 10.81 -1.08 -7.68
CA THR A 124 10.80 -2.43 -8.21
C THR A 124 11.96 -3.26 -7.67
N GLU A 125 11.80 -4.58 -7.75
CA GLU A 125 12.84 -5.50 -7.33
C GLU A 125 14.11 -5.32 -8.16
N SER A 126 13.95 -5.19 -9.46
CA SER A 126 15.09 -4.98 -10.33
C SER A 126 15.78 -3.65 -10.05
N HIS A 127 15.01 -2.62 -9.78
CA HIS A 127 15.56 -1.34 -9.38
C HIS A 127 16.36 -1.46 -8.10
N LYS A 128 15.82 -2.16 -7.12
CA LYS A 128 16.52 -2.33 -5.86
C LYS A 128 17.82 -3.09 -6.04
N LEU A 129 17.81 -4.15 -6.82
CA LEU A 129 19.01 -4.91 -7.08
C LEU A 129 20.06 -4.06 -7.78
N GLY A 130 19.68 -3.35 -8.82
CA GLY A 130 20.58 -2.47 -9.51
C GLY A 130 21.11 -1.38 -8.62
N TYR A 131 20.28 -0.88 -7.74
CA TYR A 131 20.66 0.19 -6.85
C TYR A 131 21.59 -0.26 -5.74
N PHE A 132 21.30 -1.40 -5.13
CA PHE A 132 22.05 -1.87 -3.97
C PHE A 132 23.27 -2.69 -4.30
N HIS A 133 23.41 -3.12 -5.53
CA HIS A 133 24.53 -3.95 -5.92
C HIS A 133 25.64 -3.18 -6.65
N HIS A 134 25.48 -1.90 -6.74
CA HIS A 134 26.54 -1.08 -7.34
C HIS A 134 27.41 -0.45 -6.27
#